data_890eaa68d71a71b86c60e6deb7c4bac5
#
_entry.id   890eaa68d71a71b86c60e6deb7c4bac5
#
_cell.length_a   1.000
_cell.length_b   1.000
_cell.length_c   1.000
_cell.angle_alpha   90.00
_cell.angle_beta   90.00
_cell.angle_gamma   90.00
#
_symmetry.space_group_name_H-M   'P 1'
#
loop_
_entity.id
_entity.type
_entity.pdbx_description
1 polymer ?
#
loop_
_entity_poly.entity_id
_entity_poly.type
_entity_poly.pdbx_seq_one_letter_code
_entity_poly.pdbx_strand_id
1 'polypeptide(L)'
;MKILNKLIAVLIAIELILSIAIVVLLMAIFNKQNRAIRRAWAKLQKVVMGYKIEVFGKPNREANLLIINHQSMLDIVVLEDIHPANLAWIAKKEIGSIPILGKILSLPKMIPLDRSNPRAITKLIKDVKDRVENDRVVAMFPEGTRGRGDKLLKFQSGAKIMVSKLNLKVQPVLIIGSKDILDTKNFSANIGKTLKIFYLDMIDTTDENWLENTRAKMQELLDQNL
;
A
#
# COMPACT_ATOMS: atom_id res chain seq x y z
N MET A 1 20.91 20.32 -8.56
CA MET A 1 19.97 19.18 -8.47
C MET A 1 19.56 18.82 -7.03
N LYS A 2 20.46 18.45 -6.11
CA LYS A 2 20.08 18.00 -4.75
C LYS A 2 19.25 19.00 -3.93
N ILE A 3 19.55 20.31 -3.99
CA ILE A 3 18.82 21.36 -3.25
C ILE A 3 17.40 21.52 -3.83
N LEU A 4 17.25 21.55 -5.15
CA LEU A 4 15.97 21.67 -5.82
C LEU A 4 15.05 20.49 -5.46
N ASN A 5 15.57 19.25 -5.47
CA ASN A 5 14.81 18.05 -5.11
C ASN A 5 14.33 18.06 -3.65
N LYS A 6 15.13 18.65 -2.74
CA LYS A 6 14.71 18.85 -1.35
C LYS A 6 13.60 19.89 -1.23
N LEU A 7 13.71 21.02 -1.95
CA LEU A 7 12.66 22.03 -1.96
C LEU A 7 11.34 21.47 -2.51
N ILE A 8 11.40 20.74 -3.62
CA ILE A 8 10.25 20.04 -4.19
C ILE A 8 9.66 19.06 -3.17
N ALA A 9 10.49 18.30 -2.46
CA ALA A 9 10.04 17.35 -1.44
C ALA A 9 9.30 18.06 -0.28
N VAL A 10 9.77 19.22 0.16
CA VAL A 10 9.09 20.04 1.18
C VAL A 10 7.74 20.52 0.68
N LEU A 11 7.67 21.05 -0.54
CA LEU A 11 6.40 21.51 -1.13
C LEU A 11 5.39 20.35 -1.28
N ILE A 12 5.84 19.19 -1.76
CA ILE A 12 5.00 17.98 -1.84
C ILE A 12 4.57 17.52 -0.45
N ALA A 13 5.43 17.56 0.56
CA ALA A 13 5.06 17.19 1.93
C ALA A 13 3.97 18.11 2.51
N ILE A 14 4.08 19.41 2.29
CA ILE A 14 3.05 20.39 2.69
C ILE A 14 1.75 20.11 1.95
N GLU A 15 1.81 19.93 0.63
CA GLU A 15 0.65 19.59 -0.20
C GLU A 15 -0.04 18.32 0.30
N LEU A 16 0.73 17.24 0.55
CA LEU A 16 0.20 15.97 1.05
C LEU A 16 -0.51 16.14 2.40
N ILE A 17 0.06 16.89 3.34
CA ILE A 17 -0.55 17.14 4.64
C ILE A 17 -1.88 17.87 4.47
N LEU A 18 -1.90 18.95 3.67
CA LEU A 18 -3.08 19.75 3.44
C LEU A 18 -4.16 18.98 2.68
N SER A 19 -3.77 18.29 1.61
CA SER A 19 -4.71 17.50 0.80
C SER A 19 -5.29 16.30 1.57
N ILE A 20 -4.49 15.62 2.41
CA ILE A 20 -5.00 14.55 3.29
C ILE A 20 -5.99 15.12 4.31
N ALA A 21 -5.74 16.30 4.89
CA ALA A 21 -6.68 16.93 5.81
C ALA A 21 -8.03 17.23 5.11
N ILE A 22 -8.00 17.70 3.87
CA ILE A 22 -9.19 17.92 3.05
C ILE A 22 -9.92 16.58 2.77
N VAL A 23 -9.18 15.55 2.38
CA VAL A 23 -9.73 14.20 2.16
C VAL A 23 -10.41 13.65 3.41
N VAL A 24 -9.79 13.82 4.58
CA VAL A 24 -10.36 13.42 5.87
C VAL A 24 -11.67 14.16 6.14
N LEU A 25 -11.70 15.48 5.90
CA LEU A 25 -12.91 16.29 6.07
C LEU A 25 -14.01 15.82 5.10
N LEU A 26 -13.70 15.63 3.83
CA LEU A 26 -14.65 15.13 2.83
C LEU A 26 -15.19 13.75 3.20
N MET A 27 -14.33 12.82 3.65
CA MET A 27 -14.77 11.51 4.11
C MET A 27 -15.61 11.56 5.40
N ALA A 28 -15.39 12.54 6.28
CA ALA A 28 -16.20 12.72 7.47
C ALA A 28 -17.63 13.17 7.11
N ILE A 29 -17.77 14.04 6.10
CA ILE A 29 -19.06 14.54 5.61
C ILE A 29 -19.74 13.49 4.71
N PHE A 30 -18.99 12.90 3.79
CA PHE A 30 -19.49 11.99 2.75
C PHE A 30 -18.94 10.56 2.93
N ASN A 31 -19.14 9.96 4.10
CA ASN A 31 -18.50 8.68 4.45
C ASN A 31 -18.85 7.53 3.48
N LYS A 32 -20.06 7.49 2.94
CA LYS A 32 -20.46 6.48 1.95
C LYS A 32 -19.64 6.54 0.67
N GLN A 33 -19.13 7.71 0.31
CA GLN A 33 -18.30 7.97 -0.87
C GLN A 33 -16.78 7.88 -0.58
N ASN A 34 -16.37 7.39 0.60
CA ASN A 34 -14.96 7.40 1.00
C ASN A 34 -14.01 6.79 -0.03
N ARG A 35 -14.42 5.73 -0.74
CA ARG A 35 -13.62 5.13 -1.82
C ARG A 35 -13.44 6.09 -3.01
N ALA A 36 -14.50 6.74 -3.45
CA ALA A 36 -14.45 7.69 -4.55
C ALA A 36 -13.56 8.89 -4.21
N ILE A 37 -13.66 9.39 -2.98
CA ILE A 37 -12.82 10.49 -2.46
C ILE A 37 -11.35 10.10 -2.46
N ARG A 38 -10.99 8.92 -1.94
CA ARG A 38 -9.60 8.42 -1.92
C ARG A 38 -9.05 8.25 -3.34
N ARG A 39 -9.83 7.70 -4.27
CA ARG A 39 -9.42 7.56 -5.68
C ARG A 39 -9.24 8.90 -6.36
N ALA A 40 -10.14 9.86 -6.15
CA ALA A 40 -10.03 11.20 -6.71
C ALA A 40 -8.77 11.90 -6.20
N TRP A 41 -8.48 11.77 -4.90
CA TRP A 41 -7.25 12.28 -4.31
C TRP A 41 -6.00 11.59 -4.88
N ALA A 42 -6.01 10.28 -5.05
CA ALA A 42 -4.88 9.55 -5.62
C ALA A 42 -4.60 9.98 -7.08
N LYS A 43 -5.64 10.20 -7.87
CA LYS A 43 -5.52 10.79 -9.22
C LYS A 43 -4.95 12.21 -9.20
N LEU A 44 -5.37 13.03 -8.23
CA LEU A 44 -4.81 14.37 -8.05
C LEU A 44 -3.30 14.30 -7.76
N GLN A 45 -2.87 13.38 -6.88
CA GLN A 45 -1.45 13.19 -6.57
C GLN A 45 -0.63 12.79 -7.81
N LYS A 46 -1.21 11.99 -8.71
CA LYS A 46 -0.58 11.67 -10.00
C LYS A 46 -0.33 12.92 -10.84
N VAL A 47 -1.28 13.85 -10.87
CA VAL A 47 -1.13 15.12 -11.60
C VAL A 47 -0.10 16.02 -10.92
N VAL A 48 -0.17 16.18 -9.59
CA VAL A 48 0.73 17.04 -8.80
C VAL A 48 2.19 16.60 -8.94
N MET A 49 2.46 15.31 -8.84
CA MET A 49 3.83 14.77 -8.96
C MET A 49 4.22 14.45 -10.41
N GLY A 50 3.28 14.50 -11.37
CA GLY A 50 3.52 14.30 -12.79
C GLY A 50 4.04 12.91 -13.16
N TYR A 51 3.90 11.90 -12.29
CA TYR A 51 4.43 10.56 -12.56
C TYR A 51 3.58 9.79 -13.58
N LYS A 52 4.27 8.91 -14.31
CA LYS A 52 3.64 7.95 -15.22
C LYS A 52 3.59 6.57 -14.58
N ILE A 53 2.61 5.76 -14.97
CA ILE A 53 2.43 4.39 -14.48
C ILE A 53 2.45 3.45 -15.68
N GLU A 54 3.32 2.46 -15.63
CA GLU A 54 3.31 1.31 -16.53
C GLU A 54 2.80 0.10 -15.75
N VAL A 55 1.81 -0.60 -16.29
CA VAL A 55 1.18 -1.75 -15.62
C VAL A 55 1.42 -3.01 -16.44
N PHE A 56 1.95 -4.03 -15.80
CA PHE A 56 2.19 -5.35 -16.36
C PHE A 56 1.32 -6.38 -15.62
N GLY A 57 0.69 -7.27 -16.34
CA GLY A 57 -0.32 -8.17 -15.80
C GLY A 57 -1.62 -7.44 -15.47
N LYS A 58 -2.48 -8.06 -14.68
CA LYS A 58 -3.79 -7.51 -14.30
C LYS A 58 -4.25 -7.98 -12.92
N PRO A 59 -5.05 -7.17 -12.21
CA PRO A 59 -5.70 -7.61 -10.97
C PRO A 59 -6.57 -8.84 -11.23
N ASN A 60 -6.42 -9.86 -10.39
CA ASN A 60 -7.30 -11.01 -10.40
C ASN A 60 -8.53 -10.72 -9.55
N ARG A 61 -9.73 -10.98 -10.09
CA ARG A 61 -11.01 -10.70 -9.41
C ARG A 61 -11.26 -11.61 -8.20
N GLU A 62 -10.61 -12.78 -8.17
CA GLU A 62 -10.72 -13.71 -7.05
C GLU A 62 -9.80 -13.36 -5.89
N ALA A 63 -8.78 -12.53 -6.12
CA ALA A 63 -7.86 -12.13 -5.07
C ALA A 63 -8.58 -11.31 -4.00
N ASN A 64 -8.44 -11.74 -2.75
CA ASN A 64 -8.95 -11.01 -1.59
C ASN A 64 -7.83 -10.53 -0.64
N LEU A 65 -6.57 -10.90 -0.95
CA LEU A 65 -5.37 -10.39 -0.30
C LEU A 65 -4.32 -10.01 -1.35
N LEU A 66 -3.84 -8.76 -1.29
CA LEU A 66 -2.66 -8.32 -2.02
C LEU A 66 -1.44 -8.30 -1.09
N ILE A 67 -0.36 -8.93 -1.55
CA ILE A 67 0.97 -8.85 -0.93
C ILE A 67 1.82 -7.94 -1.81
N ILE A 68 2.26 -6.80 -1.25
CA ILE A 68 2.88 -5.71 -1.99
C ILE A 68 4.23 -5.38 -1.36
N ASN A 69 5.29 -5.18 -2.16
CA ASN A 69 6.54 -4.62 -1.64
C ASN A 69 6.33 -3.15 -1.21
N HIS A 70 7.17 -2.65 -0.30
CA HIS A 70 7.02 -1.30 0.22
C HIS A 70 8.29 -0.48 0.06
N GLN A 71 8.26 0.52 -0.79
CA GLN A 71 9.38 1.41 -1.07
C GLN A 71 9.09 2.85 -0.65
N SER A 72 7.83 3.29 -0.81
CA SER A 72 7.41 4.68 -0.62
C SER A 72 5.97 4.75 -0.10
N MET A 73 5.59 5.90 0.46
CA MET A 73 4.17 6.21 0.70
C MET A 73 3.37 6.23 -0.61
N LEU A 74 4.03 6.52 -1.72
CA LEU A 74 3.42 6.56 -3.04
C LEU A 74 2.84 5.20 -3.47
N ASP A 75 3.34 4.07 -2.93
CA ASP A 75 2.82 2.72 -3.22
C ASP A 75 1.31 2.63 -2.92
N ILE A 76 0.88 3.23 -1.80
CA ILE A 76 -0.53 3.27 -1.40
C ILE A 76 -1.33 4.12 -2.38
N VAL A 77 -0.83 5.32 -2.68
CA VAL A 77 -1.49 6.30 -3.56
C VAL A 77 -1.73 5.71 -4.95
N VAL A 78 -0.70 5.08 -5.50
CA VAL A 78 -0.77 4.50 -6.85
C VAL A 78 -1.80 3.38 -6.93
N LEU A 79 -1.83 2.47 -5.95
CA LEU A 79 -2.82 1.38 -5.95
C LEU A 79 -4.24 1.87 -5.65
N GLU A 80 -4.42 2.92 -4.85
CA GLU A 80 -5.73 3.58 -4.67
C GLU A 80 -6.26 4.17 -5.99
N ASP A 81 -5.37 4.69 -6.87
CA ASP A 81 -5.77 5.20 -8.18
C ASP A 81 -6.18 4.08 -9.14
N ILE A 82 -5.33 3.05 -9.29
CA ILE A 82 -5.47 2.12 -10.41
C ILE A 82 -6.21 0.82 -10.07
N HIS A 83 -6.17 0.36 -8.81
CA HIS A 83 -6.75 -0.94 -8.46
C HIS A 83 -8.28 -0.89 -8.51
N PRO A 84 -8.95 -1.85 -9.20
CA PRO A 84 -10.40 -1.81 -9.40
C PRO A 84 -11.21 -2.09 -8.13
N ALA A 85 -10.68 -2.86 -7.18
CA ALA A 85 -11.37 -3.20 -5.95
C ALA A 85 -11.22 -2.09 -4.88
N ASN A 86 -12.10 -2.09 -3.88
CA ASN A 86 -12.00 -1.24 -2.71
C ASN A 86 -10.96 -1.82 -1.74
N LEU A 87 -9.77 -1.21 -1.68
CA LEU A 87 -8.68 -1.69 -0.84
C LEU A 87 -8.91 -1.40 0.64
N ALA A 88 -8.57 -2.39 1.48
CA ALA A 88 -8.51 -2.28 2.93
C ALA A 88 -7.05 -2.47 3.39
N TRP A 89 -6.37 -1.38 3.70
CA TRP A 89 -4.95 -1.40 4.05
C TRP A 89 -4.71 -1.88 5.48
N ILE A 90 -3.79 -2.83 5.65
CA ILE A 90 -3.21 -3.13 6.96
C ILE A 90 -2.14 -2.08 7.25
N ALA A 91 -2.36 -1.25 8.25
CA ALA A 91 -1.52 -0.10 8.57
C ALA A 91 -1.08 -0.12 10.05
N LYS A 92 0.02 0.56 10.35
CA LYS A 92 0.53 0.72 11.71
C LYS A 92 -0.48 1.49 12.56
N LYS A 93 -0.87 0.96 13.75
CA LYS A 93 -1.90 1.56 14.62
C LYS A 93 -1.57 3.00 15.03
N GLU A 94 -0.28 3.32 15.19
CA GLU A 94 0.18 4.64 15.64
C GLU A 94 -0.14 5.75 14.64
N ILE A 95 -0.39 5.43 13.37
CA ILE A 95 -0.90 6.41 12.40
C ILE A 95 -2.27 6.92 12.86
N GLY A 96 -3.09 6.06 13.47
CA GLY A 96 -4.41 6.41 13.97
C GLY A 96 -4.41 7.43 15.13
N SER A 97 -3.28 7.57 15.85
CA SER A 97 -3.13 8.53 16.94
C SER A 97 -2.73 9.94 16.50
N ILE A 98 -2.36 10.13 15.22
CA ILE A 98 -2.01 11.45 14.69
C ILE A 98 -3.31 12.27 14.57
N PRO A 99 -3.40 13.45 15.21
CA PRO A 99 -4.57 14.31 15.12
C PRO A 99 -4.96 14.57 13.66
N ILE A 100 -6.25 14.55 13.35
CA ILE A 100 -6.83 14.71 12.01
C ILE A 100 -6.39 13.61 11.04
N LEU A 101 -5.08 13.48 10.76
CA LEU A 101 -4.54 12.51 9.78
C LEU A 101 -4.87 11.06 10.14
N GLY A 102 -4.93 10.72 11.43
CA GLY A 102 -5.29 9.37 11.88
C GLY A 102 -6.69 8.92 11.45
N LYS A 103 -7.57 9.86 11.14
CA LYS A 103 -8.91 9.56 10.61
C LYS A 103 -8.88 8.90 9.23
N ILE A 104 -7.76 8.99 8.50
CA ILE A 104 -7.56 8.26 7.23
C ILE A 104 -7.61 6.73 7.42
N LEU A 105 -7.39 6.23 8.64
CA LEU A 105 -7.55 4.81 8.96
C LEU A 105 -9.00 4.49 9.38
N SER A 106 -9.60 5.29 10.26
CA SER A 106 -10.88 4.95 10.87
C SER A 106 -12.07 5.21 9.95
N LEU A 107 -12.11 6.34 9.23
CA LEU A 107 -13.24 6.69 8.36
C LEU A 107 -13.46 5.67 7.22
N PRO A 108 -12.43 5.24 6.46
CA PRO A 108 -12.61 4.21 5.44
C PRO A 108 -12.50 2.79 6.02
N LYS A 109 -12.52 2.64 7.33
CA LYS A 109 -12.39 1.35 8.01
C LYS A 109 -11.15 0.56 7.52
N MET A 110 -9.96 1.15 7.58
CA MET A 110 -8.70 0.44 7.38
C MET A 110 -8.41 -0.50 8.56
N ILE A 111 -7.39 -1.33 8.46
CA ILE A 111 -7.08 -2.37 9.45
C ILE A 111 -5.84 -1.93 10.24
N PRO A 112 -6.00 -1.33 11.43
CA PRO A 112 -4.87 -0.94 12.27
C PRO A 112 -4.25 -2.16 12.93
N LEU A 113 -2.93 -2.32 12.79
CA LEU A 113 -2.15 -3.40 13.39
C LEU A 113 -1.20 -2.88 14.45
N ASP A 114 -1.35 -3.39 15.66
CA ASP A 114 -0.38 -3.23 16.74
C ASP A 114 0.65 -4.35 16.68
N ARG A 115 1.84 -4.04 16.17
CA ARG A 115 2.91 -5.04 16.04
C ARG A 115 3.63 -5.36 17.35
N SER A 116 3.47 -4.53 18.37
CA SER A 116 4.08 -4.74 19.69
C SER A 116 3.26 -5.67 20.58
N ASN A 117 2.00 -5.95 20.22
CA ASN A 117 1.09 -6.75 20.99
C ASN A 117 0.85 -8.13 20.34
N PRO A 118 1.33 -9.23 20.94
CA PRO A 118 1.10 -10.59 20.41
C PRO A 118 -0.39 -10.95 20.24
N ARG A 119 -1.27 -10.36 21.05
CA ARG A 119 -2.72 -10.59 20.98
C ARG A 119 -3.39 -9.84 19.81
N ALA A 120 -2.67 -8.92 19.14
CA ALA A 120 -3.20 -8.17 18.01
C ALA A 120 -3.59 -9.05 16.81
N ILE A 121 -3.02 -10.26 16.72
CA ILE A 121 -3.31 -11.20 15.64
C ILE A 121 -4.80 -11.62 15.61
N THR A 122 -5.42 -11.82 16.77
CA THR A 122 -6.85 -12.19 16.85
C THR A 122 -7.73 -11.07 16.34
N LYS A 123 -7.42 -9.82 16.71
CA LYS A 123 -8.13 -8.64 16.19
C LYS A 123 -7.90 -8.49 14.70
N LEU A 124 -6.66 -8.66 14.23
CA LEU A 124 -6.30 -8.59 12.81
C LEU A 124 -7.13 -9.58 11.98
N ILE A 125 -7.20 -10.86 12.39
CA ILE A 125 -7.98 -11.88 11.71
C ILE A 125 -9.46 -11.48 11.65
N LYS A 126 -10.04 -10.98 12.74
CA LYS A 126 -11.42 -10.51 12.78
C LYS A 126 -11.64 -9.35 11.81
N ASP A 127 -10.77 -8.35 11.82
CA ASP A 127 -10.90 -7.16 10.98
C ASP A 127 -10.71 -7.53 9.48
N VAL A 128 -9.75 -8.42 9.16
CA VAL A 128 -9.54 -8.94 7.79
C VAL A 128 -10.79 -9.69 7.31
N LYS A 129 -11.32 -10.61 8.11
CA LYS A 129 -12.53 -11.35 7.80
C LYS A 129 -13.68 -10.41 7.47
N ASP A 130 -13.96 -9.43 8.34
CA ASP A 130 -15.02 -8.44 8.12
C ASP A 130 -14.83 -7.67 6.79
N ARG A 131 -13.58 -7.31 6.43
CA ARG A 131 -13.34 -6.58 5.17
C ARG A 131 -13.57 -7.45 3.94
N VAL A 132 -13.14 -8.71 3.98
CA VAL A 132 -13.34 -9.67 2.88
C VAL A 132 -14.83 -10.01 2.71
N GLU A 133 -15.57 -10.22 3.80
CA GLU A 133 -17.01 -10.45 3.79
C GLU A 133 -17.83 -9.25 3.29
N ASN A 134 -17.23 -8.04 3.30
CA ASN A 134 -17.80 -6.82 2.73
C ASN A 134 -17.20 -6.47 1.36
N ASP A 135 -16.80 -7.46 0.56
CA ASP A 135 -16.31 -7.33 -0.83
C ASP A 135 -15.12 -6.38 -0.97
N ARG A 136 -14.26 -6.31 0.05
CA ARG A 136 -13.03 -5.54 -0.02
C ARG A 136 -11.82 -6.45 -0.18
N VAL A 137 -10.84 -5.96 -0.92
CA VAL A 137 -9.54 -6.61 -1.04
C VAL A 137 -8.60 -6.05 0.01
N VAL A 138 -8.07 -6.93 0.84
CA VAL A 138 -7.08 -6.55 1.86
C VAL A 138 -5.73 -6.31 1.19
N ALA A 139 -5.07 -5.23 1.52
CA ALA A 139 -3.74 -4.89 1.00
C ALA A 139 -2.73 -4.78 2.15
N MET A 140 -1.59 -5.45 2.00
CA MET A 140 -0.54 -5.42 3.01
C MET A 140 0.85 -5.32 2.42
N PHE A 141 1.73 -4.73 3.20
CA PHE A 141 3.17 -4.75 2.98
C PHE A 141 3.79 -5.78 3.94
N PRO A 142 4.12 -7.00 3.46
CA PRO A 142 4.63 -8.06 4.35
C PRO A 142 6.01 -7.76 4.92
N GLU A 143 6.75 -6.84 4.32
CA GLU A 143 8.03 -6.33 4.84
C GLU A 143 7.88 -5.60 6.17
N GLY A 144 6.71 -5.04 6.44
CA GLY A 144 6.41 -4.33 7.67
C GLY A 144 7.02 -2.93 7.78
N THR A 145 7.92 -2.57 6.91
CA THR A 145 8.53 -1.23 6.81
C THR A 145 8.98 -0.97 5.38
N ARG A 146 9.33 0.28 5.07
CA ARG A 146 9.83 0.66 3.74
C ARG A 146 11.26 0.19 3.53
N GLY A 147 11.48 -0.53 2.42
CA GLY A 147 12.78 -0.98 1.94
C GLY A 147 13.63 0.14 1.31
N ARG A 148 14.80 -0.25 0.78
CA ARG A 148 15.72 0.69 0.11
C ARG A 148 15.43 0.88 -1.38
N GLY A 149 14.62 0.01 -1.98
CA GLY A 149 14.23 0.09 -3.39
C GLY A 149 14.88 -0.98 -4.27
N ASP A 150 16.08 -1.37 -3.95
CA ASP A 150 16.90 -2.34 -4.68
C ASP A 150 16.78 -3.78 -4.16
N LYS A 151 16.33 -3.95 -2.92
CA LYS A 151 16.19 -5.26 -2.28
C LYS A 151 14.95 -5.33 -1.41
N LEU A 152 14.17 -6.40 -1.60
CA LEU A 152 13.02 -6.70 -0.75
C LEU A 152 13.47 -7.17 0.63
N LEU A 153 12.86 -6.63 1.65
CA LEU A 153 13.09 -7.06 3.02
C LEU A 153 12.43 -8.44 3.26
N LYS A 154 12.77 -9.05 4.39
CA LYS A 154 12.13 -10.31 4.79
C LYS A 154 10.63 -10.12 4.97
N PHE A 155 9.83 -11.02 4.41
CA PHE A 155 8.39 -11.04 4.63
C PHE A 155 8.05 -11.64 5.99
N GLN A 156 7.19 -10.97 6.73
CA GLN A 156 6.79 -11.37 8.09
C GLN A 156 5.72 -12.47 8.02
N SER A 157 5.79 -13.42 8.95
CA SER A 157 4.90 -14.58 9.02
C SER A 157 3.42 -14.27 9.27
N GLY A 158 3.08 -13.04 9.65
CA GLY A 158 1.69 -12.61 9.84
C GLY A 158 0.80 -12.84 8.62
N ALA A 159 1.36 -12.78 7.40
CA ALA A 159 0.66 -13.12 6.16
C ALA A 159 0.25 -14.60 6.14
N LYS A 160 1.16 -15.52 6.48
CA LYS A 160 0.88 -16.97 6.55
C LYS A 160 -0.27 -17.27 7.50
N ILE A 161 -0.26 -16.65 8.69
CA ILE A 161 -1.29 -16.86 9.71
C ILE A 161 -2.67 -16.42 9.20
N MET A 162 -2.77 -15.25 8.57
CA MET A 162 -4.04 -14.77 8.02
C MET A 162 -4.55 -15.67 6.89
N VAL A 163 -3.68 -16.03 5.96
CA VAL A 163 -4.02 -16.89 4.83
C VAL A 163 -4.53 -18.25 5.31
N SER A 164 -3.79 -18.91 6.20
CA SER A 164 -4.18 -20.21 6.77
C SER A 164 -5.51 -20.15 7.53
N LYS A 165 -5.75 -19.09 8.32
CA LYS A 165 -6.97 -18.99 9.16
C LYS A 165 -8.22 -18.60 8.37
N LEU A 166 -8.08 -17.88 7.27
CA LEU A 166 -9.20 -17.32 6.50
C LEU A 166 -9.28 -17.85 5.07
N ASN A 167 -8.40 -18.78 4.68
CA ASN A 167 -8.31 -19.33 3.33
C ASN A 167 -8.28 -18.23 2.26
N LEU A 168 -7.39 -17.24 2.45
CA LEU A 168 -7.32 -16.08 1.57
C LEU A 168 -6.66 -16.42 0.23
N LYS A 169 -7.22 -15.89 -0.85
CA LYS A 169 -6.69 -15.97 -2.20
C LYS A 169 -5.69 -14.80 -2.41
N VAL A 170 -4.43 -15.13 -2.61
CA VAL A 170 -3.32 -14.18 -2.59
C VAL A 170 -2.85 -13.82 -3.99
N GLN A 171 -2.76 -12.52 -4.29
CA GLN A 171 -2.07 -12.00 -5.46
C GLN A 171 -0.92 -11.10 -5.06
N PRO A 172 0.34 -11.39 -5.49
CA PRO A 172 1.47 -10.49 -5.29
C PRO A 172 1.43 -9.32 -6.27
N VAL A 173 1.87 -8.16 -5.79
CA VAL A 173 2.02 -6.94 -6.60
C VAL A 173 3.41 -6.35 -6.32
N LEU A 174 4.21 -6.17 -7.37
CA LEU A 174 5.51 -5.52 -7.28
C LEU A 174 5.43 -4.11 -7.84
N ILE A 175 5.88 -3.13 -7.06
CA ILE A 175 5.97 -1.72 -7.45
C ILE A 175 7.45 -1.33 -7.51
N ILE A 176 7.88 -0.74 -8.62
CA ILE A 176 9.26 -0.31 -8.86
C ILE A 176 9.28 1.17 -9.19
N GLY A 177 10.23 1.92 -8.61
CA GLY A 177 10.47 3.33 -8.92
C GLY A 177 9.65 4.32 -8.07
N SER A 178 8.76 3.86 -7.19
CA SER A 178 7.97 4.77 -6.34
C SER A 178 8.84 5.59 -5.38
N LYS A 179 9.93 5.00 -4.88
CA LYS A 179 10.90 5.68 -4.02
C LYS A 179 11.68 6.76 -4.76
N ASP A 180 11.97 6.55 -6.05
CA ASP A 180 12.68 7.53 -6.86
C ASP A 180 11.83 8.78 -7.10
N ILE A 181 10.50 8.63 -7.08
CA ILE A 181 9.55 9.73 -7.19
C ILE A 181 9.41 10.44 -5.84
N LEU A 182 9.20 9.69 -4.75
CA LEU A 182 8.96 10.25 -3.43
C LEU A 182 9.67 9.43 -2.33
N ASP A 183 10.82 9.90 -1.89
CA ASP A 183 11.54 9.35 -0.72
C ASP A 183 11.31 10.22 0.51
N THR A 184 10.29 9.88 1.29
CA THR A 184 9.96 10.62 2.52
C THR A 184 11.00 10.42 3.63
N LYS A 185 11.84 9.38 3.55
CA LYS A 185 12.90 9.12 4.54
C LYS A 185 14.10 10.04 4.34
N ASN A 186 14.48 10.27 3.07
CA ASN A 186 15.61 11.12 2.70
C ASN A 186 15.17 12.53 2.29
N PHE A 187 13.89 12.86 2.42
CA PHE A 187 13.31 14.14 1.99
C PHE A 187 13.73 14.49 0.55
N SER A 188 13.42 13.60 -0.38
CA SER A 188 13.72 13.78 -1.80
C SER A 188 12.48 13.47 -2.65
N ALA A 189 12.23 14.31 -3.64
CA ALA A 189 11.19 14.07 -4.63
C ALA A 189 11.70 14.43 -6.03
N ASN A 190 11.35 13.59 -7.00
CA ASN A 190 11.63 13.78 -8.42
C ASN A 190 10.32 13.67 -9.20
N ILE A 191 9.86 14.78 -9.73
CA ILE A 191 8.63 14.82 -10.53
C ILE A 191 8.87 14.25 -11.94
N GLY A 192 7.78 13.83 -12.61
CA GLY A 192 7.81 13.41 -14.01
C GLY A 192 8.44 12.03 -14.27
N LYS A 193 8.74 11.25 -13.24
CA LYS A 193 9.30 9.90 -13.38
C LYS A 193 8.23 8.86 -13.69
N THR A 194 8.66 7.70 -14.20
CA THR A 194 7.79 6.54 -14.43
C THR A 194 8.00 5.51 -13.32
N LEU A 195 6.90 4.93 -12.86
CA LEU A 195 6.93 3.75 -12.00
C LEU A 195 6.28 2.56 -12.72
N LYS A 196 6.72 1.36 -12.39
CA LYS A 196 6.20 0.12 -12.96
C LYS A 196 5.45 -0.66 -11.90
N ILE A 197 4.32 -1.26 -12.28
CA ILE A 197 3.49 -2.11 -11.41
C ILE A 197 3.30 -3.45 -12.11
N PHE A 198 3.68 -4.51 -11.42
CA PHE A 198 3.51 -5.88 -11.89
C PHE A 198 2.49 -6.59 -11.01
N TYR A 199 1.37 -7.01 -11.60
CA TYR A 199 0.47 -7.97 -10.99
C TYR A 199 0.92 -9.37 -11.37
N LEU A 200 1.41 -10.13 -10.39
CA LEU A 200 1.86 -11.50 -10.60
C LEU A 200 0.65 -12.45 -10.56
N ASP A 201 0.89 -13.70 -10.95
CA ASP A 201 -0.12 -14.76 -10.85
C ASP A 201 -0.53 -15.03 -9.40
N MET A 202 -1.72 -15.57 -9.22
CA MET A 202 -2.22 -16.03 -7.92
C MET A 202 -1.27 -17.07 -7.34
N ILE A 203 -1.09 -17.00 -6.01
CA ILE A 203 -0.21 -17.91 -5.28
C ILE A 203 -0.96 -19.16 -4.85
N ASP A 204 -0.36 -20.32 -5.09
CA ASP A 204 -0.75 -21.55 -4.39
C ASP A 204 -0.23 -21.48 -2.95
N THR A 205 -1.14 -21.28 -2.02
CA THR A 205 -0.83 -21.14 -0.60
C THR A 205 -0.80 -22.48 0.16
N THR A 206 -0.93 -23.62 -0.55
CA THR A 206 -0.77 -24.96 0.03
C THR A 206 0.70 -25.33 0.27
N ASP A 207 1.61 -24.74 -0.51
CA ASP A 207 3.06 -24.85 -0.27
C ASP A 207 3.45 -24.12 1.03
N GLU A 208 4.08 -24.80 1.97
CA GLU A 208 4.52 -24.23 3.23
C GLU A 208 5.48 -23.05 3.05
N ASN A 209 6.25 -23.02 1.97
CA ASN A 209 7.22 -21.98 1.65
C ASN A 209 6.68 -20.88 0.73
N TRP A 210 5.36 -20.88 0.47
CA TRP A 210 4.75 -19.97 -0.49
C TRP A 210 5.15 -18.48 -0.29
N LEU A 211 5.30 -18.03 0.94
CA LEU A 211 5.60 -16.63 1.25
C LEU A 211 7.07 -16.28 0.90
N GLU A 212 7.98 -17.17 1.20
CA GLU A 212 9.41 -17.06 0.89
C GLU A 212 9.65 -17.17 -0.62
N ASN A 213 8.97 -18.12 -1.28
CA ASN A 213 9.00 -18.32 -2.72
C ASN A 213 8.43 -17.09 -3.45
N THR A 214 7.34 -16.53 -2.93
CA THR A 214 6.76 -15.27 -3.45
C THR A 214 7.77 -14.13 -3.37
N ARG A 215 8.43 -13.97 -2.21
CA ARG A 215 9.46 -12.93 -2.05
C ARG A 215 10.62 -13.12 -3.02
N ALA A 216 11.09 -14.35 -3.20
CA ALA A 216 12.18 -14.67 -4.12
C ALA A 216 11.80 -14.32 -5.57
N LYS A 217 10.61 -14.73 -6.02
CA LYS A 217 10.09 -14.41 -7.36
C LYS A 217 9.92 -12.91 -7.58
N MET A 218 9.42 -12.19 -6.57
CA MET A 218 9.32 -10.73 -6.64
C MET A 218 10.68 -10.05 -6.67
N GLN A 219 11.70 -10.58 -5.96
CA GLN A 219 13.07 -10.07 -6.00
C GLN A 219 13.70 -10.27 -7.38
N GLU A 220 13.58 -11.46 -7.95
CA GLU A 220 14.08 -11.76 -9.29
C GLU A 220 13.50 -10.79 -10.33
N LEU A 221 12.17 -10.56 -10.27
CA LEU A 221 11.51 -9.60 -11.16
C LEU A 221 11.97 -8.16 -10.91
N LEU A 222 12.24 -7.78 -9.66
CA LEU A 222 12.81 -6.49 -9.31
C LEU A 222 14.20 -6.32 -9.94
N ASP A 223 15.09 -7.32 -9.78
CA ASP A 223 16.46 -7.30 -10.30
C ASP A 223 16.51 -7.18 -11.84
N GLN A 224 15.53 -7.77 -12.53
CA GLN A 224 15.40 -7.69 -14.00
C GLN A 224 14.90 -6.31 -14.49
N ASN A 225 14.38 -5.46 -13.60
CA ASN A 225 13.71 -4.21 -13.98
C ASN A 225 14.32 -2.95 -13.33
N LEU A 226 15.40 -3.09 -12.57
CA LEU A 226 16.22 -1.97 -12.09
C LEU A 226 17.20 -1.52 -13.16
#